data_009d8e8db4012467f3652c3a89f2fea2
#
_entry.id   009d8e8db4012467f3652c3a89f2fea2
#
_cell.length_a   1.000
_cell.length_b   1.000
_cell.length_c   1.000
_cell.angle_alpha   90.00
_cell.angle_beta   90.00
_cell.angle_gamma   90.00
#
_symmetry.space_group_name_H-M   'P 1'
#
loop_
_entity.id
_entity.type
_entity.pdbx_description
1 polymer ?
#
loop_
_entity_poly.entity_id
_entity_poly.type
_entity_poly.pdbx_seq_one_letter_code
_entity_poly.pdbx_strand_id
1 'polypeptide(L)'
;MSNEDQNSETTGTEWVEDVVNRALKSSYGSDEELLTKKAEDETNEVKQNLVAPIETYEHYPYPDEDESVNLSETPQVVEDESSEKSIKKAIEWLAVIVGALLVAFLIKTFLMQAYYIPSSSMTPALQVGDRVLVNKLSYEFGEVSRGDLVVFKRTEVDTGDKTDLIKRVIATEGEVLEISDGEIYITETGGNDRKLLVEPYLADGVTTQGFAFEGLCPESEENTCLVPENFVFVMGDNRSGSRDSR
;
A
#
# COMPACT_ATOMS: atom_id res chain seq x y z
N MET A 1 5.41 -56.14 9.85
CA MET A 1 6.66 -55.54 9.39
C MET A 1 6.34 -54.09 9.07
N SER A 2 6.65 -53.28 10.01
CA SER A 2 6.40 -51.82 10.09
C SER A 2 7.44 -51.07 9.25
N ASN A 3 7.01 -50.14 8.45
CA ASN A 3 7.85 -49.06 7.94
C ASN A 3 7.26 -47.74 8.47
N GLU A 4 8.02 -47.15 9.37
CA GLU A 4 7.80 -45.78 9.87
C GLU A 4 8.31 -44.79 8.82
N ASP A 5 7.40 -43.99 8.27
CA ASP A 5 7.72 -42.81 7.49
C ASP A 5 8.12 -41.71 8.48
N GLN A 6 9.41 -41.37 8.53
CA GLN A 6 9.92 -40.19 9.17
C GLN A 6 9.66 -39.00 8.26
N ASN A 7 8.62 -38.22 8.60
CA ASN A 7 8.34 -36.91 8.03
C ASN A 7 9.26 -35.90 8.73
N SER A 8 10.32 -35.43 8.05
CA SER A 8 11.18 -34.37 8.53
C SER A 8 10.48 -33.02 8.30
N GLU A 9 9.98 -32.41 9.38
CA GLU A 9 9.58 -31.03 9.42
C GLU A 9 10.82 -30.13 9.16
N THR A 10 11.00 -29.70 7.94
CA THR A 10 11.89 -28.59 7.63
C THR A 10 11.24 -27.30 8.14
N THR A 11 11.82 -26.72 9.17
CA THR A 11 11.38 -25.50 9.80
C THR A 11 11.42 -24.35 8.78
N GLY A 12 10.37 -23.55 8.72
CA GLY A 12 10.18 -22.46 7.74
C GLY A 12 11.28 -21.39 7.70
N THR A 13 12.26 -21.43 8.60
CA THR A 13 13.44 -20.58 8.64
C THR A 13 14.51 -20.96 7.61
N GLU A 14 14.72 -22.23 7.33
CA GLU A 14 15.70 -22.70 6.32
C GLU A 14 15.32 -22.27 4.89
N TRP A 15 14.03 -22.29 4.57
CA TRP A 15 13.55 -21.85 3.26
C TRP A 15 13.73 -20.34 3.05
N VAL A 16 13.52 -19.53 4.09
CA VAL A 16 13.71 -18.08 4.02
C VAL A 16 15.18 -17.73 3.82
N GLU A 17 16.10 -18.40 4.51
CA GLU A 17 17.54 -18.19 4.34
C GLU A 17 18.03 -18.59 2.93
N ASP A 18 17.53 -19.69 2.35
CA ASP A 18 17.90 -20.10 0.99
C ASP A 18 17.40 -19.12 -0.08
N VAL A 19 16.18 -18.57 0.08
CA VAL A 19 15.61 -17.55 -0.81
C VAL A 19 16.38 -16.23 -0.71
N VAL A 20 16.72 -15.80 0.50
CA VAL A 20 17.47 -14.56 0.73
C VAL A 20 18.89 -14.68 0.19
N ASN A 21 19.58 -15.81 0.43
CA ASN A 21 20.93 -16.05 -0.08
C ASN A 21 20.96 -16.15 -1.61
N ARG A 22 19.92 -16.73 -2.23
CA ARG A 22 19.80 -16.79 -3.70
C ARG A 22 19.52 -15.41 -4.32
N ALA A 23 18.71 -14.60 -3.66
CA ALA A 23 18.43 -13.22 -4.09
C ALA A 23 19.67 -12.32 -3.95
N LEU A 24 20.42 -12.44 -2.86
CA LEU A 24 21.68 -11.72 -2.65
C LEU A 24 22.73 -12.13 -3.68
N LYS A 25 22.88 -13.43 -3.98
CA LYS A 25 23.83 -13.94 -4.97
C LYS A 25 23.48 -13.52 -6.41
N SER A 26 22.19 -13.33 -6.71
CA SER A 26 21.71 -12.80 -8.00
C SER A 26 21.90 -11.28 -8.13
N SER A 27 21.94 -10.54 -7.01
CA SER A 27 22.06 -9.07 -7.00
C SER A 27 23.50 -8.58 -6.91
N TYR A 28 24.43 -9.38 -6.39
CA TYR A 28 25.84 -9.03 -6.11
C TYR A 28 26.85 -9.94 -6.80
N GLY A 29 26.51 -10.53 -7.91
CA GLY A 29 27.45 -11.28 -8.75
C GLY A 29 28.41 -10.36 -9.47
N SER A 30 29.56 -10.04 -8.87
CA SER A 30 30.85 -9.57 -9.42
C SER A 30 31.63 -8.53 -8.60
N ASP A 31 31.17 -8.12 -7.40
CA ASP A 31 31.79 -7.00 -6.69
C ASP A 31 32.79 -7.38 -5.57
N GLU A 32 33.05 -8.68 -5.36
CA GLU A 32 34.01 -9.13 -4.35
C GLU A 32 35.47 -8.74 -4.72
N GLU A 33 35.76 -8.67 -6.02
CA GLU A 33 37.08 -8.25 -6.52
C GLU A 33 37.28 -6.71 -6.45
N LEU A 34 36.19 -5.95 -6.49
CA LEU A 34 36.21 -4.49 -6.35
C LEU A 34 36.34 -4.04 -4.89
N LEU A 35 35.77 -4.79 -3.94
CA LEU A 35 35.86 -4.49 -2.51
C LEU A 35 37.24 -4.80 -1.94
N THR A 36 37.89 -5.90 -2.39
CA THR A 36 39.26 -6.22 -2.01
C THR A 36 40.28 -5.20 -2.52
N LYS A 37 40.09 -4.73 -3.76
CA LYS A 37 40.97 -3.72 -4.36
C LYS A 37 40.83 -2.36 -3.68
N LYS A 38 39.64 -1.98 -3.25
CA LYS A 38 39.39 -0.74 -2.52
C LYS A 38 39.97 -0.76 -1.11
N ALA A 39 39.93 -1.92 -0.43
CA ALA A 39 40.53 -2.12 0.90
C ALA A 39 42.07 -2.09 0.84
N GLU A 40 42.68 -2.59 -0.24
CA GLU A 40 44.13 -2.53 -0.43
C GLU A 40 44.64 -1.13 -0.74
N ASP A 41 43.85 -0.33 -1.51
CA ASP A 41 44.19 1.07 -1.80
C ASP A 41 44.12 1.95 -0.53
N GLU A 42 43.08 1.81 0.29
CA GLU A 42 42.95 2.57 1.55
C GLU A 42 44.04 2.20 2.57
N THR A 43 44.49 0.95 2.63
CA THR A 43 45.61 0.54 3.53
C THR A 43 46.95 1.03 3.04
N ASN A 44 47.15 1.23 1.74
CA ASN A 44 48.39 1.78 1.19
C ASN A 44 48.48 3.31 1.39
N GLU A 45 47.34 4.02 1.31
CA GLU A 45 47.28 5.46 1.57
C GLU A 45 47.57 5.80 3.05
N VAL A 46 47.10 4.98 4.00
CA VAL A 46 47.37 5.11 5.43
C VAL A 46 48.85 4.81 5.72
N LYS A 47 49.50 3.88 5.02
CA LYS A 47 50.93 3.59 5.21
C LYS A 47 51.87 4.67 4.67
N GLN A 48 51.46 5.36 3.57
CA GLN A 48 52.26 6.47 3.03
C GLN A 48 52.22 7.72 3.90
N ASN A 49 51.16 7.96 4.65
CA ASN A 49 51.02 9.12 5.54
C ASN A 49 51.64 8.93 6.92
N LEU A 50 52.15 7.72 7.25
CA LEU A 50 52.78 7.41 8.57
C LEU A 50 54.30 7.55 8.59
N VAL A 51 54.93 7.87 7.47
CA VAL A 51 56.37 8.08 7.37
C VAL A 51 56.65 9.55 7.00
N ALA A 52 56.33 10.48 7.91
CA ALA A 52 56.88 11.80 7.86
C ALA A 52 58.34 11.77 8.43
N PRO A 53 59.33 12.43 7.79
CA PRO A 53 60.67 12.51 8.35
C PRO A 53 60.64 13.22 9.69
N ILE A 54 61.28 12.64 10.70
CA ILE A 54 61.53 13.31 12.00
C ILE A 54 62.47 14.46 11.70
N GLU A 55 61.92 15.68 11.57
CA GLU A 55 62.73 16.88 11.57
C GLU A 55 63.34 17.04 12.97
N THR A 56 64.66 17.17 12.99
CA THR A 56 65.47 17.41 14.19
C THR A 56 64.95 18.66 14.87
N TYR A 57 64.44 18.48 16.06
CA TYR A 57 64.06 19.62 16.92
C TYR A 57 65.30 20.44 17.23
N GLU A 58 65.38 21.65 16.68
CA GLU A 58 66.33 22.66 17.16
C GLU A 58 66.05 23.02 18.62
N HIS A 59 67.12 23.08 19.41
CA HIS A 59 67.14 23.34 20.81
C HIS A 59 66.39 24.65 21.14
N TYR A 60 65.24 24.55 21.76
CA TYR A 60 64.54 25.68 22.37
C TYR A 60 65.24 26.02 23.66
N PRO A 61 65.71 27.27 23.86
CA PRO A 61 66.28 27.69 25.16
C PRO A 61 65.19 27.71 26.22
N TYR A 62 65.44 27.05 27.35
CA TYR A 62 64.59 27.12 28.53
C TYR A 62 64.53 28.59 29.00
N PRO A 63 63.30 29.12 29.28
CA PRO A 63 63.19 30.42 29.97
C PRO A 63 63.71 30.29 31.40
N ASP A 64 64.44 31.32 31.86
CA ASP A 64 64.99 31.42 33.19
C ASP A 64 63.89 31.30 34.27
N GLU A 65 64.22 30.64 35.39
CA GLU A 65 63.37 30.26 36.52
C GLU A 65 62.94 31.45 37.42
N ASP A 66 62.50 32.56 36.88
CA ASP A 66 62.06 33.72 37.68
C ASP A 66 60.80 34.40 37.27
N GLU A 67 59.81 33.61 36.79
CA GLU A 67 58.45 34.11 36.65
C GLU A 67 57.49 33.30 37.53
N SER A 68 57.06 33.86 38.66
CA SER A 68 56.11 33.31 39.59
C SER A 68 54.80 33.13 38.89
N VAL A 69 54.50 31.88 38.44
CA VAL A 69 53.22 31.47 37.86
C VAL A 69 52.15 31.59 38.95
N ASN A 70 51.29 32.55 38.81
CA ASN A 70 50.11 32.74 39.65
C ASN A 70 49.07 31.59 39.40
N LEU A 71 49.13 30.56 40.22
CA LEU A 71 48.25 29.35 40.16
C LEU A 71 46.82 29.62 40.69
N SER A 72 46.25 30.79 40.44
CA SER A 72 44.87 31.08 40.88
C SER A 72 43.80 31.13 39.76
N GLU A 73 44.14 30.69 38.55
CA GLU A 73 43.10 30.51 37.54
C GLU A 73 42.65 29.02 37.49
N THR A 74 41.61 28.71 38.24
CA THR A 74 40.84 27.47 38.01
C THR A 74 40.34 27.49 36.57
N PRO A 75 40.56 26.42 35.78
CA PRO A 75 40.00 26.36 34.45
C PRO A 75 38.47 26.45 34.60
N GLN A 76 37.90 27.56 34.12
CA GLN A 76 36.47 27.65 33.97
C GLN A 76 36.08 26.58 32.95
N VAL A 77 35.32 25.58 33.40
CA VAL A 77 34.61 24.65 32.53
C VAL A 77 33.61 25.49 31.74
N VAL A 78 34.02 25.88 30.56
CA VAL A 78 33.09 26.49 29.59
C VAL A 78 32.08 25.39 29.24
N GLU A 79 30.96 25.37 29.95
CA GLU A 79 29.83 24.55 29.55
C GLU A 79 29.49 24.94 28.12
N ASP A 80 29.66 24.00 27.20
CA ASP A 80 29.42 24.19 25.77
C ASP A 80 27.91 24.36 25.49
N GLU A 81 27.40 25.58 25.75
CA GLU A 81 26.00 25.96 25.40
C GLU A 81 25.67 25.73 23.92
N SER A 82 26.69 25.58 23.07
CA SER A 82 26.48 25.33 21.64
C SER A 82 25.98 23.92 21.36
N SER A 83 26.43 22.96 22.16
CA SER A 83 26.04 21.55 22.07
C SER A 83 24.56 21.35 22.42
N GLU A 84 24.08 21.96 23.49
CA GLU A 84 22.65 21.84 23.87
C GLU A 84 21.69 22.46 22.84
N LYS A 85 22.07 23.59 22.25
CA LYS A 85 21.25 24.24 21.21
C LYS A 85 21.19 23.40 19.93
N SER A 86 22.29 22.73 19.59
CA SER A 86 22.31 21.79 18.43
C SER A 86 21.45 20.55 18.66
N ILE A 87 21.51 19.97 19.86
CA ILE A 87 20.70 18.79 20.21
C ILE A 87 19.20 19.14 20.22
N LYS A 88 18.81 20.29 20.77
CA LYS A 88 17.41 20.75 20.76
C LYS A 88 16.88 20.91 19.33
N LYS A 89 17.65 21.55 18.45
CA LYS A 89 17.29 21.65 17.02
C LYS A 89 17.19 20.29 16.34
N ALA A 90 18.11 19.37 16.61
CA ALA A 90 18.04 18.03 16.04
C ALA A 90 16.80 17.26 16.52
N ILE A 91 16.40 17.41 17.77
CA ILE A 91 15.16 16.81 18.32
C ILE A 91 13.93 17.43 17.67
N GLU A 92 13.89 18.75 17.46
CA GLU A 92 12.79 19.43 16.77
C GLU A 92 12.63 18.90 15.33
N TRP A 93 13.71 18.79 14.58
CA TRP A 93 13.70 18.24 13.23
C TRP A 93 13.27 16.76 13.21
N LEU A 94 13.77 15.98 14.17
CA LEU A 94 13.37 14.58 14.31
C LEU A 94 11.87 14.47 14.60
N ALA A 95 11.33 15.31 15.47
CA ALA A 95 9.91 15.33 15.78
C ALA A 95 9.04 15.66 14.56
N VAL A 96 9.49 16.61 13.72
CA VAL A 96 8.80 16.93 12.43
C VAL A 96 8.83 15.73 11.48
N ILE A 97 9.96 15.07 11.33
CA ILE A 97 10.11 13.91 10.46
C ILE A 97 9.20 12.74 10.95
N VAL A 98 9.24 12.45 12.25
CA VAL A 98 8.42 11.39 12.86
C VAL A 98 6.93 11.74 12.71
N GLY A 99 6.55 12.99 12.93
CA GLY A 99 5.18 13.47 12.73
C GLY A 99 4.72 13.30 11.28
N ALA A 100 5.55 13.69 10.32
CA ALA A 100 5.24 13.53 8.89
C ALA A 100 5.10 12.05 8.48
N LEU A 101 5.98 11.18 8.97
CA LEU A 101 5.90 9.74 8.74
C LEU A 101 4.65 9.11 9.36
N LEU A 102 4.27 9.55 10.55
CA LEU A 102 3.06 9.11 11.22
C LEU A 102 1.81 9.51 10.43
N VAL A 103 1.73 10.76 9.98
CA VAL A 103 0.63 11.24 9.12
C VAL A 103 0.59 10.45 7.80
N ALA A 104 1.72 10.26 7.13
CA ALA A 104 1.80 9.46 5.91
C ALA A 104 1.35 8.02 6.13
N PHE A 105 1.71 7.41 7.26
CA PHE A 105 1.28 6.08 7.65
C PHE A 105 -0.23 6.00 7.89
N LEU A 106 -0.80 7.00 8.59
CA LEU A 106 -2.26 7.08 8.80
C LEU A 106 -3.01 7.23 7.48
N ILE A 107 -2.54 8.11 6.58
CA ILE A 107 -3.12 8.28 5.24
C ILE A 107 -3.10 6.94 4.50
N LYS A 108 -1.94 6.29 4.41
CA LYS A 108 -1.80 5.02 3.71
C LYS A 108 -2.69 3.92 4.29
N THR A 109 -2.84 3.87 5.62
CA THR A 109 -3.57 2.78 6.30
C THR A 109 -5.09 2.98 6.27
N PHE A 110 -5.55 4.23 6.45
CA PHE A 110 -6.96 4.52 6.64
C PHE A 110 -7.65 5.09 5.39
N LEU A 111 -6.92 5.82 4.54
CA LEU A 111 -7.55 6.52 3.42
C LEU A 111 -7.52 5.73 2.11
N MET A 112 -6.46 5.00 1.83
CA MET A 112 -6.24 4.41 0.51
C MET A 112 -5.85 2.94 0.62
N GLN A 113 -6.50 2.10 -0.16
CA GLN A 113 -6.14 0.69 -0.31
C GLN A 113 -5.99 0.35 -1.79
N ALA A 114 -4.84 -0.26 -2.14
CA ALA A 114 -4.62 -0.77 -3.49
C ALA A 114 -5.18 -2.19 -3.60
N TYR A 115 -5.96 -2.44 -4.64
CA TYR A 115 -6.47 -3.76 -5.01
C TYR A 115 -5.93 -4.17 -6.38
N TYR A 116 -5.71 -5.45 -6.54
CA TYR A 116 -5.40 -6.08 -7.81
C TYR A 116 -6.68 -6.68 -8.40
N ILE A 117 -6.89 -6.54 -9.71
CA ILE A 117 -8.07 -7.07 -10.40
C ILE A 117 -7.77 -8.50 -10.89
N PRO A 118 -8.33 -9.54 -10.25
CA PRO A 118 -8.05 -10.93 -10.62
C PRO A 118 -9.00 -11.49 -11.68
N SER A 119 -10.11 -10.81 -11.97
CA SER A 119 -11.19 -11.34 -12.82
C SER A 119 -11.61 -10.35 -13.90
N SER A 120 -12.19 -10.89 -14.98
CA SER A 120 -12.68 -10.12 -16.13
C SER A 120 -14.09 -9.53 -15.94
N SER A 121 -14.67 -9.61 -14.74
CA SER A 121 -16.08 -9.21 -14.51
C SER A 121 -16.37 -7.73 -14.76
N MET A 122 -15.35 -6.88 -14.79
CA MET A 122 -15.45 -5.44 -15.04
C MET A 122 -14.85 -5.00 -16.39
N THR A 123 -14.54 -5.94 -17.28
CA THR A 123 -14.10 -5.65 -18.64
C THR A 123 -15.23 -4.99 -19.44
N PRO A 124 -15.01 -3.93 -20.22
CA PRO A 124 -13.70 -3.37 -20.58
C PRO A 124 -13.15 -2.31 -19.63
N ALA A 125 -13.92 -1.78 -18.67
CA ALA A 125 -13.50 -0.66 -17.83
C ALA A 125 -12.30 -1.00 -16.95
N LEU A 126 -12.22 -2.23 -16.43
CA LEU A 126 -11.07 -2.74 -15.67
C LEU A 126 -10.65 -4.08 -16.26
N GLN A 127 -9.35 -4.26 -16.47
CA GLN A 127 -8.78 -5.48 -17.02
C GLN A 127 -8.12 -6.34 -15.94
N VAL A 128 -8.01 -7.64 -16.24
CA VAL A 128 -7.25 -8.54 -15.38
C VAL A 128 -5.80 -8.08 -15.31
N GLY A 129 -5.27 -7.89 -14.11
CA GLY A 129 -3.92 -7.39 -13.89
C GLY A 129 -3.86 -5.91 -13.48
N ASP A 130 -4.93 -5.16 -13.66
CA ASP A 130 -4.99 -3.77 -13.25
C ASP A 130 -4.84 -3.63 -11.72
N ARG A 131 -4.29 -2.48 -11.31
CA ARG A 131 -4.24 -2.06 -9.92
C ARG A 131 -5.09 -0.83 -9.74
N VAL A 132 -6.08 -0.91 -8.86
CA VAL A 132 -6.99 0.18 -8.52
C VAL A 132 -6.72 0.68 -7.12
N LEU A 133 -6.80 1.99 -6.94
CA LEU A 133 -6.75 2.64 -5.63
C LEU A 133 -8.18 2.93 -5.18
N VAL A 134 -8.57 2.34 -4.06
CA VAL A 134 -9.89 2.56 -3.45
C VAL A 134 -9.75 3.59 -2.34
N ASN A 135 -10.54 4.65 -2.44
CA ASN A 135 -10.70 5.65 -1.40
C ASN A 135 -11.75 5.14 -0.39
N LYS A 136 -11.31 4.82 0.81
CA LYS A 136 -12.20 4.31 1.87
C LYS A 136 -13.08 5.38 2.50
N LEU A 137 -12.64 6.64 2.44
CA LEU A 137 -13.39 7.75 3.06
C LEU A 137 -14.61 8.18 2.25
N SER A 138 -14.63 7.91 0.95
CA SER A 138 -15.74 8.33 0.09
C SER A 138 -17.09 7.79 0.58
N TYR A 139 -17.10 6.61 1.17
CA TYR A 139 -18.32 5.96 1.66
C TYR A 139 -18.59 6.17 3.15
N GLU A 140 -17.62 6.74 3.90
CA GLU A 140 -17.83 7.15 5.28
C GLU A 140 -18.53 8.51 5.38
N PHE A 141 -18.32 9.38 4.38
CA PHE A 141 -18.79 10.77 4.38
C PHE A 141 -19.67 11.15 3.18
N GLY A 142 -19.77 10.28 2.19
CA GLY A 142 -20.52 10.50 0.97
C GLY A 142 -21.60 9.43 0.74
N GLU A 143 -22.58 9.78 -0.07
CA GLU A 143 -23.60 8.83 -0.53
C GLU A 143 -23.10 8.08 -1.76
N VAL A 144 -23.50 6.81 -1.88
CA VAL A 144 -23.22 5.98 -3.05
C VAL A 144 -24.14 6.42 -4.18
N SER A 145 -23.52 6.74 -5.34
CA SER A 145 -24.26 7.21 -6.50
C SER A 145 -24.27 6.17 -7.62
N ARG A 146 -25.28 6.24 -8.49
CA ARG A 146 -25.33 5.43 -9.70
C ARG A 146 -24.10 5.69 -10.58
N GLY A 147 -23.47 4.62 -11.07
CA GLY A 147 -22.25 4.67 -11.86
C GLY A 147 -20.97 4.48 -11.05
N ASP A 148 -21.01 4.62 -9.72
CA ASP A 148 -19.85 4.40 -8.86
C ASP A 148 -19.33 2.97 -8.94
N LEU A 149 -18.01 2.83 -8.88
CA LEU A 149 -17.35 1.55 -8.69
C LEU A 149 -17.17 1.28 -7.21
N VAL A 150 -17.85 0.24 -6.71
CA VAL A 150 -17.80 -0.13 -5.29
C VAL A 150 -17.02 -1.42 -5.07
N VAL A 151 -16.21 -1.44 -4.02
CA VAL A 151 -15.53 -2.66 -3.54
C VAL A 151 -16.21 -3.12 -2.25
N PHE A 152 -16.66 -4.35 -2.24
CA PHE A 152 -17.35 -4.94 -1.10
C PHE A 152 -16.95 -6.40 -0.87
N LYS A 153 -17.15 -6.86 0.35
CA LYS A 153 -16.87 -8.25 0.73
C LYS A 153 -18.10 -9.11 0.52
N ARG A 154 -17.95 -10.16 -0.27
CA ARG A 154 -18.93 -11.23 -0.38
C ARG A 154 -18.47 -12.40 0.48
N THR A 155 -19.39 -12.94 1.28
CA THR A 155 -19.18 -14.19 1.99
C THR A 155 -19.86 -15.31 1.21
N GLU A 156 -19.11 -16.31 0.80
CA GLU A 156 -19.70 -17.53 0.19
C GLU A 156 -20.45 -18.29 1.27
N VAL A 157 -21.69 -18.65 0.95
CA VAL A 157 -22.61 -19.29 1.92
C VAL A 157 -22.12 -20.67 2.32
N ASP A 158 -21.54 -21.42 1.39
CA ASP A 158 -21.16 -22.83 1.59
C ASP A 158 -19.82 -22.98 2.36
N THR A 159 -18.86 -22.10 2.12
CA THR A 159 -17.51 -22.21 2.68
C THR A 159 -17.23 -21.17 3.78
N GLY A 160 -17.99 -20.10 3.83
CA GLY A 160 -17.72 -18.95 4.70
C GLY A 160 -16.55 -18.06 4.24
N ASP A 161 -15.98 -18.36 3.08
CA ASP A 161 -14.87 -17.60 2.52
C ASP A 161 -15.29 -16.18 2.16
N LYS A 162 -14.41 -15.22 2.44
CA LYS A 162 -14.64 -13.81 2.12
C LYS A 162 -13.82 -13.42 0.89
N THR A 163 -14.49 -12.96 -0.13
CA THR A 163 -13.88 -12.49 -1.37
C THR A 163 -14.21 -11.02 -1.58
N ASP A 164 -13.20 -10.19 -1.87
CA ASP A 164 -13.41 -8.80 -2.25
C ASP A 164 -13.86 -8.76 -3.73
N LEU A 165 -15.00 -8.13 -3.97
CA LEU A 165 -15.57 -7.95 -5.31
C LEU A 165 -15.60 -6.47 -5.65
N ILE A 166 -15.39 -6.17 -6.94
CA ILE A 166 -15.61 -4.83 -7.49
C ILE A 166 -16.76 -4.91 -8.50
N LYS A 167 -17.73 -3.99 -8.37
CA LYS A 167 -18.89 -3.89 -9.25
C LYS A 167 -19.28 -2.43 -9.43
N ARG A 168 -20.12 -2.16 -10.43
CA ARG A 168 -20.70 -0.84 -10.68
C ARG A 168 -22.10 -0.76 -10.09
N VAL A 169 -22.40 0.36 -9.44
CA VAL A 169 -23.75 0.69 -8.94
C VAL A 169 -24.64 1.03 -10.14
N ILE A 170 -25.72 0.30 -10.30
CA ILE A 170 -26.70 0.47 -11.39
C ILE A 170 -27.96 1.14 -10.88
N ALA A 171 -28.40 0.79 -9.68
CA ALA A 171 -29.53 1.45 -9.04
C ALA A 171 -29.27 1.60 -7.54
N THR A 172 -29.88 2.62 -6.96
CA THR A 172 -29.81 2.97 -5.54
C THR A 172 -31.14 2.69 -4.85
N GLU A 173 -31.17 2.80 -3.54
CA GLU A 173 -32.38 2.51 -2.73
C GLU A 173 -33.63 3.22 -3.22
N GLY A 174 -34.75 2.52 -3.18
CA GLY A 174 -36.08 3.03 -3.58
C GLY A 174 -36.28 3.15 -5.10
N GLU A 175 -35.26 2.88 -5.91
CA GLU A 175 -35.40 2.87 -7.36
C GLU A 175 -35.90 1.50 -7.86
N VAL A 176 -36.67 1.53 -8.94
CA VAL A 176 -37.10 0.33 -9.62
C VAL A 176 -36.22 0.12 -10.86
N LEU A 177 -35.49 -0.99 -10.89
CA LEU A 177 -34.69 -1.43 -12.01
C LEU A 177 -35.48 -2.48 -12.80
N GLU A 178 -35.57 -2.32 -14.11
CA GLU A 178 -36.15 -3.28 -15.04
C GLU A 178 -35.14 -3.64 -16.12
N ILE A 179 -35.08 -4.92 -16.49
CA ILE A 179 -34.29 -5.41 -17.62
C ILE A 179 -35.26 -5.88 -18.69
N SER A 180 -35.29 -5.18 -19.82
CA SER A 180 -36.19 -5.48 -20.95
C SER A 180 -35.45 -5.35 -22.28
N ASP A 181 -35.59 -6.33 -23.15
CA ASP A 181 -34.95 -6.38 -24.50
C ASP A 181 -33.41 -6.20 -24.48
N GLY A 182 -32.78 -6.61 -23.39
CA GLY A 182 -31.31 -6.48 -23.21
C GLY A 182 -30.83 -5.13 -22.73
N GLU A 183 -31.74 -4.21 -22.44
CA GLU A 183 -31.50 -2.86 -21.93
C GLU A 183 -31.96 -2.72 -20.48
N ILE A 184 -31.41 -1.75 -19.75
CA ILE A 184 -31.79 -1.44 -18.38
C ILE A 184 -32.59 -0.17 -18.35
N TYR A 185 -33.69 -0.22 -17.64
CA TYR A 185 -34.54 0.93 -17.36
C TYR A 185 -34.60 1.17 -15.87
N ILE A 186 -34.62 2.46 -15.51
CA ILE A 186 -34.71 2.90 -14.12
C ILE A 186 -35.94 3.79 -13.96
N THR A 187 -36.70 3.52 -12.91
CA THR A 187 -37.72 4.43 -12.38
C THR A 187 -37.22 4.97 -11.05
N GLU A 188 -37.08 6.28 -10.96
CA GLU A 188 -36.58 6.96 -9.74
C GLU A 188 -37.58 6.82 -8.59
N THR A 189 -37.08 6.90 -7.36
CA THR A 189 -37.89 6.82 -6.13
C THR A 189 -39.07 7.83 -6.16
N GLY A 190 -40.27 7.31 -6.00
CA GLY A 190 -41.52 8.13 -6.05
C GLY A 190 -41.89 8.69 -7.42
N GLY A 191 -41.14 8.35 -8.47
CA GLY A 191 -41.46 8.68 -9.85
C GLY A 191 -42.28 7.54 -10.54
N ASN A 192 -42.87 7.88 -11.69
CA ASN A 192 -43.55 6.91 -12.54
C ASN A 192 -42.89 6.80 -13.94
N ASP A 193 -41.88 7.61 -14.20
CA ASP A 193 -41.25 7.69 -15.51
C ASP A 193 -40.12 6.66 -15.62
N ARG A 194 -40.34 5.66 -16.46
CA ARG A 194 -39.33 4.68 -16.84
C ARG A 194 -38.35 5.30 -17.81
N LYS A 195 -37.07 5.36 -17.43
CA LYS A 195 -36.01 5.95 -18.24
C LYS A 195 -34.97 4.91 -18.63
N LEU A 196 -34.59 4.87 -19.90
CA LEU A 196 -33.49 4.04 -20.36
C LEU A 196 -32.18 4.50 -19.70
N LEU A 197 -31.46 3.57 -19.09
CA LEU A 197 -30.13 3.82 -18.54
C LEU A 197 -29.09 3.87 -19.67
N VAL A 198 -28.44 5.03 -19.83
CA VAL A 198 -27.33 5.17 -20.77
C VAL A 198 -26.03 4.68 -20.13
N GLU A 199 -25.40 3.68 -20.74
CA GLU A 199 -24.26 2.95 -20.18
C GLU A 199 -23.01 3.07 -21.08
N PRO A 200 -22.36 4.24 -21.14
CA PRO A 200 -21.24 4.49 -22.06
C PRO A 200 -19.95 3.72 -21.70
N TYR A 201 -19.92 3.06 -20.58
CA TYR A 201 -18.81 2.22 -20.10
C TYR A 201 -18.87 0.78 -20.63
N LEU A 202 -19.98 0.39 -21.27
CA LEU A 202 -20.10 -0.92 -21.93
C LEU A 202 -19.51 -0.87 -23.35
N ALA A 203 -19.06 -2.02 -23.82
CA ALA A 203 -18.69 -2.16 -25.23
C ALA A 203 -19.95 -2.13 -26.12
N ASP A 204 -19.78 -1.72 -27.37
CA ASP A 204 -20.87 -1.67 -28.34
C ASP A 204 -21.54 -3.04 -28.51
N GLY A 205 -22.88 -3.07 -28.51
CA GLY A 205 -23.68 -4.28 -28.73
C GLY A 205 -23.76 -5.20 -27.50
N VAL A 206 -23.28 -4.82 -26.34
CA VAL A 206 -23.48 -5.58 -25.11
C VAL A 206 -24.93 -5.47 -24.67
N THR A 207 -25.55 -6.64 -24.44
CA THR A 207 -26.91 -6.76 -23.89
C THR A 207 -26.87 -7.30 -22.47
N THR A 208 -27.80 -6.87 -21.64
CA THR A 208 -27.96 -7.33 -20.26
C THR A 208 -29.09 -8.38 -20.19
N GLN A 209 -28.72 -9.58 -19.74
CA GLN A 209 -29.72 -10.62 -19.50
C GLN A 209 -30.36 -10.43 -18.12
N GLY A 210 -31.69 -10.55 -18.07
CA GLY A 210 -32.43 -10.57 -16.82
C GLY A 210 -32.38 -11.94 -16.16
N PHE A 211 -32.59 -11.95 -14.87
CA PHE A 211 -32.76 -13.16 -14.06
C PHE A 211 -33.95 -12.98 -13.12
N ALA A 212 -34.41 -14.09 -12.54
CA ALA A 212 -35.32 -14.02 -11.41
C ALA A 212 -34.53 -13.50 -10.21
N PHE A 213 -34.90 -12.37 -9.66
CA PHE A 213 -34.23 -11.72 -8.51
C PHE A 213 -34.68 -12.37 -7.18
N GLU A 214 -34.73 -13.68 -7.10
CA GLU A 214 -35.17 -14.40 -5.91
C GLU A 214 -34.28 -14.07 -4.71
N GLY A 215 -34.88 -13.54 -3.67
CA GLY A 215 -34.24 -13.25 -2.37
C GLY A 215 -33.53 -11.90 -2.27
N LEU A 216 -33.20 -11.24 -3.36
CA LEU A 216 -32.56 -9.90 -3.34
C LEU A 216 -33.60 -8.77 -3.49
N CYS A 217 -34.68 -9.05 -4.23
CA CYS A 217 -35.74 -8.07 -4.50
C CYS A 217 -37.10 -8.68 -4.11
N PRO A 218 -37.50 -8.58 -2.83
CA PRO A 218 -38.67 -9.33 -2.32
C PRO A 218 -40.00 -8.94 -2.93
N GLU A 219 -40.14 -7.80 -3.58
CA GLU A 219 -41.33 -7.32 -4.27
C GLU A 219 -41.13 -7.26 -5.78
N SER A 220 -40.27 -8.13 -6.34
CA SER A 220 -39.93 -8.08 -7.75
C SER A 220 -40.85 -8.96 -8.60
N GLU A 221 -41.23 -8.41 -9.75
CA GLU A 221 -41.76 -9.13 -10.87
C GLU A 221 -40.62 -9.71 -11.73
N GLU A 222 -40.92 -10.54 -12.70
CA GLU A 222 -39.94 -11.09 -13.64
C GLU A 222 -39.13 -9.95 -14.29
N ASN A 223 -37.81 -9.98 -14.15
CA ASN A 223 -36.85 -8.96 -14.62
C ASN A 223 -36.99 -7.53 -14.03
N THR A 224 -37.78 -7.37 -12.97
CA THR A 224 -38.00 -6.09 -12.29
C THR A 224 -37.55 -6.20 -10.82
N CYS A 225 -36.85 -5.20 -10.30
CA CYS A 225 -36.32 -5.16 -8.94
C CYS A 225 -36.52 -3.79 -8.30
N LEU A 226 -37.31 -3.71 -7.24
CA LEU A 226 -37.31 -2.58 -6.33
C LEU A 226 -36.13 -2.71 -5.39
N VAL A 227 -35.19 -1.78 -5.45
CA VAL A 227 -34.01 -1.79 -4.59
C VAL A 227 -34.40 -1.42 -3.15
N PRO A 228 -34.19 -2.32 -2.17
CA PRO A 228 -34.57 -2.07 -0.79
C PRO A 228 -33.81 -0.88 -0.16
N GLU A 229 -34.36 -0.34 0.92
CA GLU A 229 -33.66 0.68 1.72
C GLU A 229 -32.30 0.17 2.22
N ASN A 230 -31.28 1.04 2.18
CA ASN A 230 -29.89 0.73 2.53
C ASN A 230 -29.19 -0.29 1.63
N PHE A 231 -29.73 -0.55 0.45
CA PHE A 231 -29.11 -1.44 -0.54
C PHE A 231 -28.83 -0.69 -1.85
N VAL A 232 -27.90 -1.24 -2.61
CA VAL A 232 -27.63 -0.83 -3.97
C VAL A 232 -27.65 -2.06 -4.88
N PHE A 233 -28.12 -1.89 -6.10
CA PHE A 233 -28.06 -2.93 -7.12
C PHE A 233 -26.79 -2.76 -7.92
N VAL A 234 -25.95 -3.78 -7.96
CA VAL A 234 -24.64 -3.71 -8.60
C VAL A 234 -24.51 -4.73 -9.72
N MET A 235 -23.82 -4.34 -10.80
CA MET A 235 -23.47 -5.23 -11.90
C MET A 235 -22.00 -5.11 -12.29
N GLY A 236 -21.49 -6.16 -12.93
CA GLY A 236 -20.23 -6.09 -13.65
C GLY A 236 -20.42 -5.47 -15.03
N ASP A 237 -19.39 -4.77 -15.52
CA ASP A 237 -19.41 -4.21 -16.87
C ASP A 237 -19.34 -5.34 -17.92
N ASN A 238 -18.71 -6.47 -17.58
CA ASN A 238 -18.84 -7.70 -18.37
C ASN A 238 -20.17 -8.41 -18.06
N ARG A 239 -21.26 -7.98 -18.69
CA ARG A 239 -22.64 -8.44 -18.44
C ARG A 239 -22.82 -9.94 -18.53
N SER A 240 -22.16 -10.59 -19.45
CA SER A 240 -22.24 -12.05 -19.66
C SER A 240 -21.28 -12.83 -18.74
N GLY A 241 -20.21 -12.21 -18.24
CA GLY A 241 -19.14 -12.82 -17.44
C GLY A 241 -19.09 -12.35 -16.00
N SER A 242 -20.16 -11.75 -15.47
CA SER A 242 -20.21 -11.25 -14.09
C SER A 242 -21.24 -11.99 -13.25
N ARG A 243 -20.83 -12.33 -12.04
CA ARG A 243 -21.71 -12.80 -10.97
C ARG A 243 -21.97 -11.60 -10.06
N ASP A 244 -23.18 -11.07 -10.08
CA ASP A 244 -23.55 -9.80 -9.47
C ASP A 244 -24.96 -9.86 -8.83
N SER A 245 -25.69 -8.74 -8.76
CA SER A 245 -27.02 -8.68 -8.11
C SER A 245 -28.16 -9.35 -8.88
N ARG A 246 -27.94 -9.75 -10.13
CA ARG A 246 -28.97 -10.41 -10.98
C ARG A 246 -29.30 -11.81 -10.56
#